data_2b38a3b343972b042c9d1d2c9d635857
#
_entry.id   2b38a3b343972b042c9d1d2c9d635857
#
_cell.length_a   1.000
_cell.length_b   1.000
_cell.length_c   1.000
_cell.angle_alpha   90.00
_cell.angle_beta   90.00
_cell.angle_gamma   90.00
#
_symmetry.space_group_name_H-M   'P 1'
#
loop_
_entity.id
_entity.type
_entity.pdbx_description
1 polymer ?
#
loop_
_entity_poly.entity_id
_entity_poly.type
_entity_poly.pdbx_seq_one_letter_code
_entity_poly.pdbx_strand_id
1 'polypeptide(L)'
;MAFLNNVEIGNKGERIARNYLRLRLYKILETNYRRKTGEIDIIAKKGGYIIFIEVKYRNNTNKGLPREAVTAFKQRQIKRTAEMYIIENKLSCDMRFDVIEILGKRIEHIKNAF
;
A
#
# COMPACT_ATOMS: atom_id res chain seq x y z
N MET A 1 -23.66 -18.36 -4.93
CA MET A 1 -22.63 -17.48 -4.41
C MET A 1 -21.53 -17.32 -5.44
N ALA A 2 -21.21 -16.11 -5.79
CA ALA A 2 -20.14 -15.85 -6.76
C ALA A 2 -18.78 -15.86 -6.07
N PHE A 3 -17.81 -16.54 -6.69
CA PHE A 3 -16.43 -16.50 -6.22
C PHE A 3 -15.75 -15.25 -6.78
N LEU A 4 -15.03 -14.54 -5.92
CA LEU A 4 -14.25 -13.39 -6.36
C LEU A 4 -13.04 -13.87 -7.16
N ASN A 5 -12.79 -13.27 -8.31
CA ASN A 5 -11.55 -13.50 -9.04
C ASN A 5 -10.42 -12.68 -8.42
N ASN A 6 -9.19 -12.84 -8.92
CA ASN A 6 -8.01 -12.18 -8.34
C ASN A 6 -8.11 -10.66 -8.41
N VAL A 7 -8.70 -10.11 -9.47
CA VAL A 7 -8.88 -8.67 -9.63
C VAL A 7 -9.89 -8.13 -8.61
N GLU A 8 -11.00 -8.82 -8.44
CA GLU A 8 -12.02 -8.42 -7.47
C GLU A 8 -11.52 -8.49 -6.04
N ILE A 9 -10.71 -9.50 -5.70
CA ILE A 9 -10.08 -9.61 -4.38
C ILE A 9 -9.13 -8.44 -4.14
N GLY A 10 -8.30 -8.10 -5.12
CA GLY A 10 -7.38 -6.96 -5.04
C GLY A 10 -8.12 -5.65 -4.85
N ASN A 11 -9.16 -5.42 -5.65
CA ASN A 11 -9.97 -4.20 -5.57
C ASN A 11 -10.67 -4.07 -4.22
N LYS A 12 -11.15 -5.19 -3.67
CA LYS A 12 -11.77 -5.22 -2.35
C LYS A 12 -10.76 -4.84 -1.27
N GLY A 13 -9.57 -5.41 -1.31
CA GLY A 13 -8.52 -5.10 -0.35
C GLY A 13 -8.13 -3.63 -0.38
N GLU A 14 -7.90 -3.09 -1.56
CA GLU A 14 -7.56 -1.68 -1.71
C GLU A 14 -8.67 -0.76 -1.21
N ARG A 15 -9.93 -1.09 -1.49
CA ARG A 15 -11.06 -0.30 -1.02
C ARG A 15 -11.13 -0.28 0.50
N ILE A 16 -10.95 -1.42 1.13
CA ILE A 16 -10.91 -1.53 2.59
C ILE A 16 -9.76 -0.69 3.15
N ALA A 17 -8.59 -0.79 2.54
CA ALA A 17 -7.42 -0.03 2.97
C ALA A 17 -7.64 1.49 2.83
N ARG A 18 -8.22 1.94 1.71
CA ARG A 18 -8.53 3.37 1.53
C ARG A 18 -9.49 3.88 2.61
N ASN A 19 -10.55 3.13 2.88
CA ASN A 19 -11.52 3.52 3.90
C ASN A 19 -10.88 3.58 5.29
N TYR A 20 -10.05 2.59 5.61
CA TYR A 20 -9.28 2.57 6.85
C TYR A 20 -8.43 3.83 6.99
N LEU A 21 -7.71 4.20 5.94
CA LEU A 21 -6.83 5.36 5.94
C LEU A 21 -7.61 6.67 6.06
N ARG A 22 -8.71 6.81 5.31
CA ARG A 22 -9.55 8.01 5.37
C ARG A 22 -10.14 8.23 6.77
N LEU A 23 -10.59 7.17 7.42
CA LEU A 23 -11.11 7.26 8.79
C LEU A 23 -10.04 7.72 9.78
N ARG A 24 -8.76 7.52 9.45
CA ARG A 24 -7.64 7.96 10.27
C ARG A 24 -7.01 9.25 9.76
N LEU A 25 -7.75 9.96 8.91
CA LEU A 25 -7.39 11.30 8.41
C LEU A 25 -6.15 11.30 7.49
N TYR A 26 -5.89 10.19 6.83
CA TYR A 26 -4.93 10.18 5.73
C TYR A 26 -5.62 10.74 4.49
N LYS A 27 -4.92 11.60 3.76
CA LYS A 27 -5.40 12.08 2.47
C LYS A 27 -4.88 11.15 1.38
N ILE A 28 -5.80 10.51 0.65
CA ILE A 28 -5.41 9.66 -0.47
C ILE A 28 -5.03 10.55 -1.65
N LEU A 29 -3.81 10.41 -2.14
CA LEU A 29 -3.29 11.22 -3.25
C LEU A 29 -3.43 10.46 -4.57
N GLU A 30 -3.15 9.16 -4.56
CA GLU A 30 -3.14 8.34 -5.76
C GLU A 30 -3.43 6.89 -5.40
N THR A 31 -4.01 6.15 -6.33
CA THR A 31 -4.18 4.70 -6.20
C THR A 31 -3.68 4.03 -7.46
N ASN A 32 -3.11 2.83 -7.30
CA ASN A 32 -2.60 2.05 -8.44
C ASN A 32 -1.65 2.87 -9.33
N TYR A 33 -0.71 3.54 -8.67
CA TYR A 33 0.30 4.33 -9.36
C TYR A 33 1.31 3.39 -10.00
N ARG A 34 1.31 3.35 -11.33
CA ARG A 34 2.11 2.38 -12.09
C ARG A 34 3.11 3.09 -12.99
N ARG A 35 4.35 2.62 -12.96
CA ARG A 35 5.44 3.07 -13.82
C ARG A 35 6.25 1.85 -14.25
N LYS A 36 7.24 2.04 -15.13
CA LYS A 36 8.10 0.95 -15.59
C LYS A 36 8.83 0.26 -14.42
N THR A 37 9.11 0.99 -13.36
CA THR A 37 9.82 0.49 -12.19
C THR A 37 8.96 -0.34 -11.26
N GLY A 38 7.63 -0.25 -11.37
CA GLY A 38 6.72 -1.03 -10.53
C GLY A 38 5.41 -0.31 -10.27
N GLU A 39 4.69 -0.79 -9.28
CA GLU A 39 3.37 -0.29 -8.92
C GLU A 39 3.30 -0.05 -7.41
N ILE A 40 2.59 1.01 -7.03
CA ILE A 40 2.28 1.32 -5.63
C ILE A 40 0.77 1.34 -5.48
N ASP A 41 0.25 0.56 -4.53
CA ASP A 41 -1.19 0.40 -4.38
C ASP A 41 -1.88 1.69 -3.94
N ILE A 42 -1.33 2.36 -2.93
CA ILE A 42 -1.89 3.61 -2.42
C ILE A 42 -0.77 4.58 -2.08
N ILE A 43 -0.95 5.83 -2.48
CA ILE A 43 -0.08 6.94 -2.05
C ILE A 43 -0.95 7.89 -1.25
N ALA A 44 -0.53 8.18 -0.03
CA ALA A 44 -1.30 9.00 0.90
C ALA A 44 -0.42 10.04 1.57
N LYS A 45 -1.07 11.04 2.16
CA LYS A 45 -0.39 12.08 2.91
C LYS A 45 -0.95 12.15 4.32
N LYS A 46 -0.07 12.21 5.30
CA LYS A 46 -0.46 12.49 6.68
C LYS A 46 0.70 13.12 7.42
N GLY A 47 0.41 14.22 8.12
CA GLY A 47 1.45 14.99 8.78
C GLY A 47 2.46 15.48 7.74
N GLY A 48 3.74 15.40 8.06
CA GLY A 48 4.81 15.80 7.15
C GLY A 48 5.27 14.70 6.19
N TYR A 49 4.50 13.61 6.06
CA TYR A 49 4.91 12.44 5.28
C TYR A 49 4.07 12.24 4.05
N ILE A 50 4.73 11.82 2.98
CA ILE A 50 4.09 11.12 1.87
C ILE A 50 4.32 9.63 2.13
N ILE A 51 3.25 8.86 2.14
CA ILE A 51 3.28 7.48 2.57
C ILE A 51 2.91 6.58 1.39
N PHE A 52 3.79 5.64 1.08
CA PHE A 52 3.63 4.68 -0.01
C PHE A 52 3.24 3.35 0.60
N ILE A 53 2.08 2.84 0.22
CA ILE A 53 1.43 1.74 0.94
C ILE A 53 1.23 0.55 0.01
N GLU A 54 1.74 -0.61 0.44
CA GLU A 54 1.47 -1.90 -0.17
C GLU A 54 0.31 -2.55 0.58
N VAL A 55 -0.71 -2.99 -0.16
CA VAL A 55 -1.89 -3.63 0.42
C VAL A 55 -1.81 -5.13 0.17
N LYS A 56 -1.96 -5.92 1.24
CA LYS A 56 -2.01 -7.37 1.17
C LYS A 56 -3.34 -7.86 1.71
N TYR A 57 -4.09 -8.54 0.87
CA TYR A 57 -5.36 -9.16 1.25
C TYR A 57 -5.16 -10.67 1.35
N ARG A 58 -5.44 -11.23 2.52
CA ARG A 58 -5.26 -12.65 2.79
C ARG A 58 -6.49 -13.23 3.47
N ASN A 59 -6.77 -14.49 3.14
CA ASN A 59 -7.92 -15.20 3.72
C ASN A 59 -7.55 -16.05 4.92
N ASN A 60 -6.27 -16.32 5.15
CA ASN A 60 -5.82 -17.12 6.29
C ASN A 60 -4.53 -16.56 6.87
N THR A 61 -4.20 -16.99 8.09
CA THR A 61 -3.08 -16.46 8.87
C THR A 61 -1.78 -17.25 8.70
N ASN A 62 -1.77 -18.27 7.83
CA ASN A 62 -0.63 -19.19 7.72
C ASN A 62 0.42 -18.74 6.69
N LYS A 63 0.53 -17.45 6.44
CA LYS A 63 1.40 -16.92 5.39
C LYS A 63 2.56 -16.05 5.91
N GLY A 64 2.86 -16.13 7.21
CA GLY A 64 3.92 -15.33 7.80
C GLY A 64 3.47 -13.91 8.15
N LEU A 65 4.42 -13.06 8.48
CA LEU A 65 4.14 -11.67 8.85
C LEU A 65 3.93 -10.81 7.62
N PRO A 66 3.08 -9.77 7.69
CA PRO A 66 2.81 -8.89 6.55
C PRO A 66 4.05 -8.33 5.87
N ARG A 67 5.02 -7.85 6.65
CA ARG A 67 6.25 -7.27 6.09
C ARG A 67 7.12 -8.28 5.37
N GLU A 68 7.02 -9.57 5.75
CA GLU A 68 7.78 -10.64 5.12
C GLU A 68 7.25 -10.96 3.72
N ALA A 69 6.00 -10.58 3.43
CA ALA A 69 5.41 -10.76 2.12
C ALA A 69 5.96 -9.80 1.07
N VAL A 70 6.68 -8.76 1.49
CA VAL A 70 7.27 -7.77 0.58
C VAL A 70 8.76 -8.08 0.47
N THR A 71 9.14 -8.73 -0.63
CA THR A 71 10.52 -9.15 -0.86
C THR A 71 11.46 -7.95 -1.00
N ALA A 72 12.77 -8.16 -0.79
CA ALA A 72 13.77 -7.12 -0.99
C ALA A 72 13.72 -6.55 -2.40
N PHE A 73 13.50 -7.39 -3.41
CA PHE A 73 13.36 -6.96 -4.79
C PHE A 73 12.17 -6.03 -4.96
N LYS A 74 11.01 -6.41 -4.41
CA LYS A 74 9.80 -5.58 -4.50
C LYS A 74 9.95 -4.27 -3.73
N GLN A 75 10.60 -4.31 -2.57
CA GLN A 75 10.90 -3.09 -1.82
C GLN A 75 11.70 -2.10 -2.65
N ARG A 76 12.72 -2.57 -3.36
CA ARG A 76 13.53 -1.71 -4.23
C ARG A 76 12.69 -1.12 -5.37
N GLN A 77 11.81 -1.92 -5.96
CA GLN A 77 10.92 -1.44 -7.02
C GLN A 77 9.97 -0.36 -6.50
N ILE A 78 9.39 -0.59 -5.34
CA ILE A 78 8.49 0.39 -4.71
C ILE A 78 9.22 1.69 -4.43
N LYS A 79 10.44 1.60 -3.89
CA LYS A 79 11.24 2.80 -3.57
C LYS A 79 11.59 3.60 -4.81
N ARG A 80 11.95 2.93 -5.90
CA ARG A 80 12.22 3.61 -7.18
C ARG A 80 10.98 4.28 -7.74
N THR A 81 9.84 3.58 -7.68
CA THR A 81 8.58 4.12 -8.16
C THR A 81 8.12 5.31 -7.30
N ALA A 82 8.35 5.23 -6.00
CA ALA A 82 8.09 6.34 -5.09
C ALA A 82 8.92 7.58 -5.42
N GLU A 83 10.20 7.38 -5.72
CA GLU A 83 11.07 8.49 -6.13
C GLU A 83 10.56 9.17 -7.38
N MET A 84 10.07 8.39 -8.36
CA MET A 84 9.46 8.95 -9.56
C MET A 84 8.25 9.81 -9.24
N TYR A 85 7.40 9.36 -8.32
CA TYR A 85 6.25 10.13 -7.89
C TYR A 85 6.66 11.48 -7.27
N ILE A 86 7.65 11.44 -6.39
CA ILE A 86 8.17 12.64 -5.73
C ILE A 86 8.72 13.63 -6.77
N ILE A 87 9.49 13.15 -7.73
CA ILE A 87 10.09 13.98 -8.78
C ILE A 87 9.00 14.55 -9.69
N GLU A 88 8.09 13.72 -10.17
CA GLU A 88 7.02 14.15 -11.09
C GLU A 88 6.12 15.22 -10.47
N ASN A 89 5.88 15.13 -9.17
CA ASN A 89 5.02 16.07 -8.45
C ASN A 89 5.79 17.18 -7.73
N LYS A 90 7.10 17.23 -7.91
CA LYS A 90 7.98 18.28 -7.34
C LYS A 90 7.79 18.44 -5.84
N LEU A 91 7.74 17.30 -5.14
CA LEU A 91 7.50 17.30 -3.71
C LEU A 91 8.81 17.37 -2.93
N SER A 92 8.76 18.02 -1.78
CA SER A 92 9.87 18.08 -0.83
C SER A 92 9.30 17.75 0.55
N CYS A 93 9.38 16.46 0.90
CA CYS A 93 8.76 15.94 2.12
C CYS A 93 9.42 14.63 2.50
N ASP A 94 9.19 14.22 3.73
CA ASP A 94 9.65 12.91 4.18
C ASP A 94 8.78 11.81 3.56
N MET A 95 9.41 10.70 3.25
CA MET A 95 8.73 9.51 2.73
C MET A 95 8.65 8.44 3.80
N ARG A 96 7.55 7.67 3.75
CA ARG A 96 7.38 6.52 4.62
C ARG A 96 6.78 5.38 3.80
N PHE A 97 7.20 4.16 4.07
CA PHE A 97 6.75 2.97 3.37
C PHE A 97 6.01 2.05 4.33
N ASP A 98 4.74 1.88 4.09
CA ASP A 98 3.86 1.12 4.98
C ASP A 98 3.30 -0.11 4.27
N VAL A 99 2.91 -1.10 5.07
CA VAL A 99 2.15 -2.26 4.60
C VAL A 99 0.83 -2.30 5.35
N ILE A 100 -0.26 -2.49 4.63
CA ILE A 100 -1.56 -2.77 5.25
C ILE A 100 -1.94 -4.18 4.85
N GLU A 101 -2.06 -5.05 5.84
CA GLU A 101 -2.53 -6.41 5.62
C GLU A 101 -3.97 -6.55 6.11
N ILE A 102 -4.80 -7.16 5.27
CA ILE A 102 -6.20 -7.41 5.59
C ILE A 102 -6.38 -8.91 5.68
N LEU A 103 -6.72 -9.39 6.87
CA LEU A 103 -6.95 -10.79 7.18
C LEU A 103 -8.43 -10.95 7.55
N GLY A 104 -9.26 -11.30 6.56
CA GLY A 104 -10.69 -11.32 6.77
C GLY A 104 -11.22 -9.96 7.18
N LYS A 105 -11.64 -9.81 8.44
CA LYS A 105 -12.13 -8.55 8.98
C LYS A 105 -11.06 -7.76 9.75
N ARG A 106 -9.87 -8.34 9.92
CA ARG A 106 -8.79 -7.68 10.64
C ARG A 106 -7.94 -6.88 9.70
N ILE A 107 -7.57 -5.69 10.13
CA ILE A 107 -6.64 -4.82 9.40
C ILE A 107 -5.42 -4.63 10.27
N GLU A 108 -4.25 -4.92 9.72
CA GLU A 108 -2.99 -4.68 10.39
C GLU A 108 -2.19 -3.67 9.56
N HIS A 109 -1.88 -2.55 10.18
CA HIS A 109 -1.13 -1.48 9.53
C HIS A 109 0.27 -1.43 10.11
N ILE A 110 1.25 -1.76 9.29
CA ILE A 110 2.65 -1.74 9.67
C ILE A 110 3.26 -0.47 9.10
N LYS A 111 3.48 0.50 9.97
CA LYS A 111 4.09 1.77 9.59
C LYS A 111 5.59 1.59 9.49
N ASN A 112 6.18 2.27 8.51
CA ASN A 112 7.62 2.25 8.30
C ASN A 112 8.14 0.82 8.18
N ALA A 113 7.49 0.04 7.31
CA ALA A 113 7.74 -1.39 7.19
C ALA A 113 9.08 -1.72 6.51
N PHE A 114 9.60 -0.80 5.69
CA PHE A 114 10.89 -1.00 5.02
C PHE A 114 11.52 0.31 4.57
#